data_2bedcdac527f900ca38b3bed5155ae93
#
_entry.id   2bedcdac527f900ca38b3bed5155ae93
#
_cell.length_a   1.000
_cell.length_b   1.000
_cell.length_c   1.000
_cell.angle_alpha   90.00
_cell.angle_beta   90.00
_cell.angle_gamma   90.00
#
_symmetry.space_group_name_H-M   'P 1'
#
loop_
_entity.id
_entity.type
_entity.pdbx_description
1 polymer ?
#
loop_
_entity_poly.entity_id
_entity_poly.type
_entity_poly.pdbx_seq_one_letter_code
_entity_poly.pdbx_strand_id
1 'polypeptide(L)' 'MKDAGIGKGDLLVVDSSRTAVHGDIVIAAVDGEFTVKKLQLHPRVQLNPMNPAYSPIVVGSEDTLDVFGVVTYIIKSAG' A
#
# COMPACT_ATOMS: atom_id res chain seq x y z
N MET A 1 -5.03 -11.36 -15.08
CA MET A 1 -6.00 -10.97 -14.10
C MET A 1 -5.52 -9.78 -13.30
N LYS A 2 -6.45 -9.04 -12.84
CA LYS A 2 -6.10 -7.84 -12.13
C LYS A 2 -6.15 -8.05 -10.67
N ASP A 3 -5.17 -7.62 -9.99
CA ASP A 3 -5.29 -7.50 -8.58
C ASP A 3 -6.13 -6.26 -8.27
N ALA A 4 -6.28 -5.91 -7.05
CA ALA A 4 -7.31 -5.01 -6.55
C ALA A 4 -7.37 -3.65 -7.20
N GLY A 5 -7.13 -3.60 -8.48
CA GLY A 5 -7.40 -2.43 -9.27
C GLY A 5 -6.19 -1.60 -9.62
N ILE A 6 -4.99 -2.01 -9.23
CA ILE A 6 -3.80 -1.27 -9.61
C ILE A 6 -3.06 -2.05 -10.67
N GLY A 7 -2.92 -1.45 -11.85
CA GLY A 7 -2.23 -2.05 -12.96
C GLY A 7 -1.19 -1.13 -13.55
N LYS A 8 -0.45 -1.67 -14.49
CA LYS A 8 0.55 -0.89 -15.20
C LYS A 8 -0.13 0.25 -15.95
N GLY A 9 0.41 1.44 -15.80
CA GLY A 9 -0.13 2.61 -16.48
C GLY A 9 -1.21 3.34 -15.69
N ASP A 10 -1.68 2.77 -14.60
CA ASP A 10 -2.65 3.46 -13.75
C ASP A 10 -1.97 4.59 -12.99
N LEU A 11 -2.74 5.63 -12.71
CA LEU A 11 -2.25 6.77 -11.95
C LEU A 11 -2.79 6.71 -10.54
N LEU A 12 -1.96 7.06 -9.59
CA LEU A 12 -2.33 7.11 -8.19
C LEU A 12 -2.35 8.56 -7.72
N VAL A 13 -3.44 8.94 -7.07
CA VAL A 13 -3.50 10.25 -6.40
C VAL A 13 -3.19 9.98 -4.93
N VAL A 14 -2.14 10.63 -4.45
CA VAL A 14 -1.59 10.38 -3.12
C VAL A 14 -1.65 11.64 -2.29
N ASP A 15 -2.18 11.51 -1.08
CA ASP A 15 -2.19 12.60 -0.10
C ASP A 15 -1.13 12.30 0.95
N SER A 16 -0.04 13.06 0.91
CA SER A 16 1.08 12.86 1.83
C SER A 16 0.87 13.51 3.19
N SER A 17 -0.15 14.35 3.32
CA SER A 17 -0.45 15.00 4.60
C SER A 17 -1.40 14.20 5.47
N ARG A 18 -2.01 13.16 4.92
CA ARG A 18 -3.02 12.37 5.61
C ARG A 18 -2.37 11.31 6.49
N THR A 19 -2.87 11.17 7.71
CA THR A 19 -2.45 10.07 8.58
C THR A 19 -3.13 8.79 8.13
N ALA A 20 -2.33 7.78 7.84
CA ALA A 20 -2.87 6.49 7.38
C ALA A 20 -3.57 5.76 8.52
N VAL A 21 -4.71 5.16 8.21
CA VAL A 21 -5.47 4.36 9.17
C VAL A 21 -5.62 2.95 8.64
N HIS A 22 -6.08 2.06 9.50
CA HIS A 22 -6.31 0.66 9.14
C HIS A 22 -7.23 0.58 7.92
N GLY A 23 -6.80 -0.17 6.92
CA GLY A 23 -7.55 -0.35 5.69
C GLY A 23 -7.19 0.58 4.55
N ASP A 24 -6.40 1.62 4.82
CA ASP A 24 -5.99 2.53 3.76
C ASP A 24 -5.00 1.87 2.81
N ILE A 25 -5.09 2.27 1.54
CA ILE A 25 -4.05 1.92 0.57
C ILE A 25 -2.98 2.98 0.67
N VAL A 26 -1.74 2.56 0.87
CA VAL A 26 -0.64 3.48 1.13
C VAL A 26 0.53 3.22 0.18
N ILE A 27 1.31 4.27 -0.04
CA ILE A 27 2.65 4.12 -0.61
C ILE A 27 3.60 4.13 0.57
N ALA A 28 4.37 3.07 0.71
CA ALA A 28 5.24 2.89 1.84
C ALA A 28 6.57 2.30 1.40
N ALA A 29 7.59 2.50 2.22
CA ALA A 29 8.87 1.84 2.05
C ALA A 29 9.10 0.92 3.23
N VAL A 30 9.46 -0.33 2.95
CA VAL A 30 9.88 -1.30 3.96
C VAL A 30 11.33 -1.60 3.67
N ASP A 31 12.20 -1.27 4.63
CA ASP A 31 13.64 -1.47 4.50
C ASP A 31 14.19 -0.88 3.20
N GLY A 32 13.66 0.28 2.83
CA GLY A 32 14.13 1.02 1.67
C GLY A 32 13.45 0.67 0.35
N GLU A 33 12.56 -0.30 0.33
CA GLU A 33 11.84 -0.67 -0.89
C GLU A 33 10.44 -0.09 -0.90
N PHE A 34 10.12 0.67 -1.95
CA PHE A 34 8.79 1.27 -2.10
C PHE A 34 7.78 0.24 -2.58
N THR A 35 6.58 0.32 -2.03
CA THR A 35 5.50 -0.56 -2.43
C THR A 35 4.16 0.14 -2.22
N VAL A 36 3.13 -0.31 -2.94
CA VAL A 36 1.75 0.14 -2.77
C VAL A 36 0.98 -1.04 -2.19
N LYS A 37 0.50 -0.88 -0.97
CA LYS A 37 -0.14 -1.96 -0.24
C LYS A 37 -1.28 -1.43 0.60
N LYS A 38 -2.14 -2.33 1.07
CA LYS A 38 -3.19 -1.98 2.02
C LYS A 38 -2.63 -2.12 3.43
N LEU A 39 -2.78 -1.06 4.21
CA LEU A 39 -2.24 -1.02 5.57
C LEU A 39 -3.17 -1.74 6.53
N GLN A 40 -2.62 -2.64 7.32
CA GLN A 40 -3.31 -3.26 8.43
C GLN A 40 -2.60 -2.87 9.71
N LEU A 41 -3.36 -2.39 10.71
CA LEU A 41 -2.78 -1.99 11.98
C LEU A 41 -3.09 -2.96 13.12
N HIS A 42 -4.15 -3.74 12.98
CA HIS A 42 -4.47 -4.72 14.01
C HIS A 42 -5.02 -5.99 13.37
N PRO A 43 -4.79 -7.13 13.96
CA PRO A 43 -4.16 -7.36 15.28
C PRO A 43 -2.66 -7.09 15.29
N ARG A 44 -2.06 -6.87 14.15
CA ARG A 44 -0.63 -6.52 14.03
C ARG A 44 -0.42 -5.60 12.85
N VAL A 45 0.69 -4.90 12.84
CA VAL A 45 1.04 -4.03 11.72
C VAL A 45 1.57 -4.90 10.59
N GLN A 46 0.90 -4.82 9.45
CA GLN A 46 1.36 -5.50 8.25
C GLN A 46 0.86 -4.78 7.01
N LEU A 47 1.49 -5.07 5.89
CA LEU A 47 1.11 -4.54 4.60
C LEU A 47 0.54 -5.68 3.80
N ASN A 48 -0.74 -5.57 3.44
CA ASN A 48 -1.42 -6.61 2.70
C ASN A 48 -1.31 -6.33 1.20
N PRO A 49 -0.97 -7.35 0.41
CA PRO A 49 -0.86 -7.16 -1.02
C PRO A 49 -2.23 -6.89 -1.63
N MET A 50 -2.23 -6.11 -2.71
CA MET A 50 -3.45 -5.88 -3.48
C MET A 50 -3.83 -7.14 -4.24
N ASN A 51 -2.87 -7.98 -4.58
CA ASN A 51 -3.08 -9.23 -5.28
C ASN A 51 -3.03 -10.38 -4.28
N PRO A 52 -4.10 -11.16 -4.12
CA PRO A 52 -4.13 -12.25 -3.13
C PRO A 52 -3.14 -13.38 -3.41
N ALA A 53 -2.51 -13.39 -4.58
CA ALA A 53 -1.49 -14.38 -4.89
C ALA A 53 -0.19 -14.15 -4.11
N TYR A 54 -0.01 -12.96 -3.55
CA TYR A 54 1.19 -12.65 -2.78
C TYR A 54 0.89 -12.69 -1.29
N SER A 55 1.94 -12.86 -0.50
CA SER A 55 1.81 -12.92 0.95
C SER A 55 1.89 -11.53 1.58
N PRO A 56 1.21 -11.31 2.71
CA PRO A 56 1.36 -10.07 3.46
C PRO A 56 2.77 -9.91 3.99
N ILE A 57 3.19 -8.66 4.15
CA ILE A 57 4.47 -8.31 4.76
C ILE A 57 4.18 -7.90 6.19
N VAL A 58 4.63 -8.71 7.15
CA VAL A 58 4.49 -8.39 8.57
C VAL A 58 5.62 -7.47 8.97
N VAL A 59 5.27 -6.32 9.57
CA VAL A 59 6.25 -5.33 9.98
C VAL A 59 6.56 -5.54 11.45
N GLY A 60 7.77 -6.02 11.72
CA GLY A 60 8.22 -6.24 13.09
C GLY A 60 8.85 -5.00 13.69
N SER A 61 9.15 -5.06 14.98
CA SER A 61 9.73 -3.92 15.70
C SER A 61 11.12 -3.54 15.19
N GLU A 62 11.81 -4.45 14.54
CA GLU A 62 13.14 -4.21 14.00
C GLU A 62 13.11 -3.74 12.55
N ASP A 63 11.95 -3.76 11.93
CA ASP A 63 11.82 -3.36 10.53
C ASP A 63 11.60 -1.86 10.45
N THR A 64 12.06 -1.27 9.35
CA THR A 64 11.83 0.14 9.09
C THR A 64 10.65 0.27 8.13
N LEU A 65 9.61 0.93 8.60
CA LEU A 65 8.42 1.21 7.78
C LEU A 65 8.23 2.72 7.71
N ASP A 66 8.25 3.25 6.48
CA ASP A 66 7.95 4.65 6.24
C ASP A 66 6.72 4.73 5.34
N VAL A 67 5.68 5.39 5.81
CA VAL A 67 4.48 5.62 5.00
C VAL A 67 4.60 7.01 4.38
N PHE A 68 4.61 7.08 3.06
CA PHE A 68 4.80 8.32 2.34
C PHE A 68 3.50 9.01 2.01
N GLY A 69 2.40 8.29 1.93
CA GLY A 69 1.13 8.89 1.66
C GLY A 69 0.02 7.86 1.54
N VAL A 70 -1.21 8.36 1.57
CA VAL A 70 -2.41 7.56 1.42
C VAL A 70 -2.92 7.71 -0.01
N VAL A 71 -3.19 6.61 -0.67
CA VAL A 71 -3.73 6.62 -2.02
C VAL A 71 -5.22 6.92 -1.91
N THR A 72 -5.63 8.08 -2.42
CA THR A 72 -7.03 8.51 -2.34
C THR A 72 -7.83 8.15 -3.57
N TYR A 73 -7.17 8.06 -4.73
CA TYR A 73 -7.83 7.67 -5.98
C TYR A 73 -6.89 6.85 -6.83
N ILE A 74 -7.47 5.94 -7.57
CA ILE A 74 -6.74 5.17 -8.60
C ILE A 74 -7.42 5.49 -9.91
N ILE A 75 -6.68 6.12 -10.83
CA ILE A 75 -7.20 6.48 -12.14
C ILE A 75 -6.74 5.39 -13.10
N LYS A 76 -7.70 4.63 -13.60
CA LYS A 76 -7.39 3.48 -14.44
C LYS A 76 -6.97 3.89 -15.82
N SER A 77 -6.00 3.18 -16.35
CA SER A 77 -5.60 3.35 -17.74
C SER A 77 -6.73 2.86 -18.65
N ALA A 78 -6.97 3.60 -19.74
CA ALA A 78 -7.99 3.22 -20.69
C ALA A 78 -7.52 2.15 -21.69
N GLY A 79 -6.22 1.95 -21.75
CA GLY A 79 -5.64 1.02 -22.72
C GLY A 79 -5.22 -0.34 -22.16
#